data_3e625d755eebc82b85bca04b482e4616
#
_entry.id   3e625d755eebc82b85bca04b482e4616
#
_cell.length_a   1.000
_cell.length_b   1.000
_cell.length_c   1.000
_cell.angle_alpha   90.00
_cell.angle_beta   90.00
_cell.angle_gamma   90.00
#
_symmetry.space_group_name_H-M   'P 1'
#
loop_
_entity.id
_entity.type
_entity.pdbx_description
1 polymer ?
#
loop_
_entity_poly.entity_id
_entity_poly.type
_entity_poly.pdbx_seq_one_letter_code
_entity_poly.pdbx_strand_id
1 'polypeptide(L)'
;MMSQMDGVTKFDLKDKKCELVSRCIDMGYRGVAITDHNGCQAFPISYNIIKKHNAKIIEGLNKEKDKLLDSMDSLDDDEKKEAKKKLKNIEEQLKNPPLFKGLYGTELTLVNDYVDIVIRPTDLPLEGTEFVVFDTETTGFHAALNDSMIEIGAVKIKDGMIEDRFDLLINPGYHIPEVITNLTDITDDMVKDAPNEEEATKEFLSWIGESPLVAHNAKFDISMLEMAMHKYNLGELKILLSIL
;
A
#
# COMPACT_ATOMS: atom_id res chain seq x y z
N MET A 1 -4.66 3.99 -5.80
CA MET A 1 -3.35 3.32 -5.62
C MET A 1 -3.40 2.08 -6.48
N MET A 2 -2.69 2.05 -7.58
CA MET A 2 -2.55 0.76 -8.29
C MET A 2 -1.90 -0.16 -7.28
N SER A 3 -2.57 -1.26 -6.94
CA SER A 3 -1.90 -2.27 -6.18
C SER A 3 -0.65 -2.61 -6.97
N GLN A 4 0.45 -2.72 -6.31
CA GLN A 4 1.74 -3.03 -6.90
C GLN A 4 1.70 -4.32 -7.73
N MET A 5 0.64 -5.07 -7.60
CA MET A 5 0.34 -6.26 -8.37
C MET A 5 -0.39 -5.98 -9.68
N ASP A 6 -1.12 -4.86 -9.81
CA ASP A 6 -1.97 -4.61 -10.98
C ASP A 6 -1.23 -3.99 -12.17
N GLY A 7 -0.10 -3.33 -11.94
CA GLY A 7 0.67 -2.68 -13.00
C GLY A 7 1.78 -3.55 -13.60
N VAL A 8 2.37 -4.41 -12.79
CA VAL A 8 3.59 -5.17 -13.14
C VAL A 8 3.34 -6.66 -13.19
N THR A 9 2.44 -7.14 -12.32
CA THR A 9 2.11 -8.55 -12.24
C THR A 9 0.62 -8.68 -12.00
N LYS A 10 -0.17 -8.88 -13.04
CA LYS A 10 -1.47 -9.51 -12.83
C LYS A 10 -1.21 -10.90 -12.33
N PHE A 11 -1.48 -11.12 -11.07
CA PHE A 11 -1.32 -12.41 -10.44
C PHE A 11 -2.65 -13.16 -10.51
N ASP A 12 -2.77 -14.09 -11.42
CA ASP A 12 -3.82 -15.09 -11.32
C ASP A 12 -3.41 -16.11 -10.25
N LEU A 13 -4.09 -16.07 -9.10
CA LEU A 13 -3.89 -17.01 -8.00
C LEU A 13 -4.04 -18.49 -8.45
N LYS A 14 -4.83 -18.76 -9.48
CA LYS A 14 -5.02 -20.10 -10.03
C LYS A 14 -3.83 -20.55 -10.90
N ASP A 15 -3.32 -19.66 -11.74
CA ASP A 15 -2.30 -20.00 -12.74
C ASP A 15 -0.87 -19.63 -12.33
N LYS A 16 -0.69 -18.85 -11.26
CA LYS A 16 0.63 -18.35 -10.78
C LYS A 16 1.46 -17.71 -11.90
N LYS A 17 0.82 -17.01 -12.82
CA LYS A 17 1.48 -16.37 -13.96
C LYS A 17 1.79 -14.92 -13.62
N CYS A 18 3.01 -14.50 -13.90
CA CYS A 18 3.39 -13.09 -13.98
C CYS A 18 3.23 -12.64 -15.42
N GLU A 19 2.16 -11.93 -15.75
CA GLU A 19 1.88 -11.52 -17.12
C GLU A 19 2.97 -10.60 -17.69
N LEU A 20 3.48 -9.66 -16.90
CA LEU A 20 4.49 -8.71 -17.38
C LEU A 20 5.78 -9.42 -17.83
N VAL A 21 6.34 -10.28 -16.97
CA VAL A 21 7.59 -10.98 -17.29
C VAL A 21 7.41 -11.89 -18.48
N SER A 22 6.31 -12.65 -18.51
CA SER A 22 5.98 -13.52 -19.65
C SER A 22 5.80 -12.71 -20.92
N ARG A 23 5.11 -11.57 -20.85
CA ARG A 23 4.90 -10.68 -21.99
C ARG A 23 6.20 -10.08 -22.52
N CYS A 24 7.10 -9.65 -21.63
CA CYS A 24 8.42 -9.16 -22.02
C CYS A 24 9.26 -10.24 -22.72
N ILE A 25 9.18 -11.49 -22.25
CA ILE A 25 9.83 -12.64 -22.88
C ILE A 25 9.26 -12.87 -24.28
N ASP A 26 7.94 -12.92 -24.42
CA ASP A 26 7.24 -13.16 -25.69
C ASP A 26 7.52 -12.06 -26.73
N MET A 27 7.70 -10.82 -26.27
CA MET A 27 8.07 -9.66 -27.10
C MET A 27 9.57 -9.62 -27.47
N GLY A 28 10.38 -10.55 -26.98
CA GLY A 28 11.80 -10.64 -27.29
C GLY A 28 12.66 -9.61 -26.53
N TYR A 29 12.20 -9.04 -25.44
CA TYR A 29 13.04 -8.17 -24.59
C TYR A 29 14.20 -8.96 -23.96
N ARG A 30 15.28 -8.26 -23.68
CA ARG A 30 16.50 -8.85 -23.08
C ARG A 30 16.43 -8.95 -21.56
N GLY A 31 15.44 -8.34 -20.94
CA GLY A 31 15.24 -8.31 -19.49
C GLY A 31 14.13 -7.37 -19.08
N VAL A 32 13.83 -7.38 -17.79
CA VAL A 32 12.80 -6.52 -17.17
C VAL A 32 13.28 -6.07 -15.79
N ALA A 33 12.96 -4.83 -15.42
CA ALA A 33 13.12 -4.32 -14.06
C ALA A 33 11.81 -4.51 -13.29
N ILE A 34 11.90 -5.09 -12.11
CA ILE A 34 10.80 -5.25 -11.16
C ILE A 34 11.12 -4.35 -9.98
N THR A 35 10.31 -3.31 -9.79
CA THR A 35 10.50 -2.31 -8.72
C THR A 35 9.19 -2.16 -7.96
N ASP A 36 9.02 -2.98 -6.92
CA ASP A 36 7.85 -2.91 -6.07
C ASP A 36 7.92 -1.65 -5.18
N HIS A 37 6.77 -1.03 -4.97
CA HIS A 37 6.62 0.12 -4.09
C HIS A 37 6.54 -0.34 -2.64
N ASN A 38 7.50 0.09 -1.81
CA ASN A 38 7.61 -0.28 -0.39
C ASN A 38 7.61 -1.79 -0.11
N GLY A 39 8.12 -2.60 -1.04
CA GLY A 39 8.11 -4.05 -0.85
C GLY A 39 8.87 -4.82 -1.92
N CYS A 40 8.72 -6.15 -1.89
CA CYS A 40 9.37 -7.09 -2.80
C CYS A 40 8.48 -8.30 -3.17
N GLN A 41 7.17 -8.12 -3.11
CA GLN A 41 6.19 -9.20 -3.24
C GLN A 41 6.22 -9.88 -4.61
N ALA A 42 6.56 -9.14 -5.68
CA ALA A 42 6.64 -9.67 -7.03
C ALA A 42 7.95 -10.42 -7.32
N PHE A 43 9.00 -10.28 -6.49
CA PHE A 43 10.33 -10.85 -6.74
C PHE A 43 10.33 -12.37 -6.86
N PRO A 44 9.77 -13.15 -5.92
CA PRO A 44 9.87 -14.61 -5.97
C PRO A 44 9.21 -15.20 -7.22
N ILE A 45 8.08 -14.63 -7.63
CA ILE A 45 7.32 -15.10 -8.79
C ILE A 45 8.07 -14.78 -10.08
N SER A 46 8.50 -13.52 -10.22
CA SER A 46 9.26 -13.05 -11.37
C SER A 46 10.56 -13.81 -11.52
N TYR A 47 11.29 -14.03 -10.42
CA TYR A 47 12.51 -14.83 -10.40
C TYR A 47 12.27 -16.25 -10.90
N ASN A 48 11.23 -16.92 -10.40
CA ASN A 48 10.92 -18.30 -10.80
C ASN A 48 10.55 -18.42 -12.28
N ILE A 49 9.84 -17.45 -12.84
CA ILE A 49 9.50 -17.43 -14.28
C ILE A 49 10.77 -17.25 -15.11
N ILE A 50 11.60 -16.28 -14.78
CA ILE A 50 12.87 -16.00 -15.46
C ILE A 50 13.80 -17.20 -15.36
N LYS A 51 13.95 -17.80 -14.18
CA LYS A 51 14.76 -19.01 -13.97
C LYS A 51 14.31 -20.16 -14.84
N LYS A 52 13.00 -20.42 -14.91
CA LYS A 52 12.44 -21.49 -15.77
C LYS A 52 12.64 -21.20 -17.25
N HIS A 53 12.48 -19.95 -17.68
CA HIS A 53 12.72 -19.56 -19.06
C HIS A 53 14.20 -19.76 -19.46
N ASN A 54 15.12 -19.26 -18.62
CA ASN A 54 16.55 -19.37 -18.85
C ASN A 54 17.04 -20.83 -18.85
N ALA A 55 16.48 -21.67 -17.98
CA ALA A 55 16.78 -23.11 -17.98
C ALA A 55 16.39 -23.77 -19.30
N LYS A 56 15.25 -23.39 -19.89
CA LYS A 56 14.81 -23.90 -21.21
C LYS A 56 15.75 -23.49 -22.35
N ILE A 57 16.30 -22.27 -22.31
CA ILE A 57 17.29 -21.80 -23.27
C ILE A 57 18.54 -22.67 -23.22
N ILE A 58 19.09 -22.88 -22.01
CA ILE A 58 20.29 -23.71 -21.82
C ILE A 58 20.03 -25.15 -22.21
N GLU A 59 18.88 -25.71 -21.83
CA GLU A 59 18.47 -27.06 -22.21
C GLU A 59 18.35 -27.22 -23.75
N GLY A 60 17.76 -26.20 -24.40
CA GLY A 60 17.65 -26.16 -25.86
C GLY A 60 19.00 -26.18 -26.55
N LEU A 61 19.95 -25.34 -26.11
CA LEU A 61 21.32 -25.30 -26.65
C LEU A 61 22.06 -26.63 -26.44
N ASN A 62 21.92 -27.26 -25.29
CA ASN A 62 22.54 -28.56 -25.03
C ASN A 62 21.94 -29.66 -25.91
N LYS A 63 20.60 -29.70 -26.06
CA LYS A 63 19.93 -30.65 -26.96
C LYS A 63 20.36 -30.49 -28.44
N GLU A 64 20.55 -29.24 -28.88
CA GLU A 64 21.02 -28.95 -30.24
C GLU A 64 22.47 -29.39 -30.39
N LYS A 65 23.32 -29.14 -29.40
CA LYS A 65 24.70 -29.64 -29.34
C LYS A 65 24.77 -31.17 -29.46
N ASP A 66 24.01 -31.86 -28.61
CA ASP A 66 24.00 -33.34 -28.59
C ASP A 66 23.54 -33.92 -29.92
N LYS A 67 22.46 -33.37 -30.51
CA LYS A 67 21.97 -33.79 -31.84
C LYS A 67 23.02 -33.61 -32.95
N LEU A 68 23.76 -32.50 -32.94
CA LEU A 68 24.84 -32.26 -33.90
C LEU A 68 25.98 -33.22 -33.70
N LEU A 69 26.37 -33.55 -32.48
CA LEU A 69 27.40 -34.53 -32.16
C LEU A 69 27.00 -35.94 -32.65
N ASP A 70 25.76 -36.38 -32.36
CA ASP A 70 25.25 -37.68 -32.75
C ASP A 70 25.16 -37.85 -34.28
N SER A 71 24.89 -36.78 -35.02
CA SER A 71 24.79 -36.81 -36.48
C SER A 71 26.14 -36.74 -37.18
N MET A 72 27.22 -36.33 -36.53
CA MET A 72 28.52 -36.05 -37.15
C MET A 72 29.13 -37.23 -37.85
N ASP A 73 28.92 -38.46 -37.40
CA ASP A 73 29.52 -39.66 -37.98
C ASP A 73 28.89 -40.04 -39.33
N SER A 74 27.65 -39.60 -39.57
CA SER A 74 26.88 -39.91 -40.80
C SER A 74 26.96 -38.85 -41.90
N LEU A 75 27.64 -37.71 -41.66
CA LEU A 75 27.74 -36.57 -42.58
C LEU A 75 28.93 -36.73 -43.56
N ASP A 76 28.80 -36.11 -44.75
CA ASP A 76 29.93 -35.97 -45.66
C ASP A 76 30.93 -34.88 -45.20
N ASP A 77 32.06 -34.71 -45.97
CA ASP A 77 33.14 -33.82 -45.55
C ASP A 77 32.73 -32.32 -45.55
N ASP A 78 31.85 -31.88 -46.43
CA ASP A 78 31.38 -30.48 -46.49
C ASP A 78 30.32 -30.22 -45.42
N GLU A 79 29.43 -31.16 -45.20
CA GLU A 79 28.44 -31.12 -44.10
C GLU A 79 29.12 -31.13 -42.73
N LYS A 80 30.19 -31.94 -42.57
CA LYS A 80 31.01 -31.95 -41.36
C LYS A 80 31.66 -30.59 -41.03
N LYS A 81 32.10 -29.88 -42.06
CA LYS A 81 32.65 -28.52 -41.88
C LYS A 81 31.60 -27.56 -41.33
N GLU A 82 30.40 -27.61 -41.90
CA GLU A 82 29.30 -26.74 -41.46
C GLU A 82 28.82 -27.11 -40.07
N ALA A 83 28.68 -28.39 -39.74
CA ALA A 83 28.32 -28.88 -38.42
C ALA A 83 29.35 -28.45 -37.35
N LYS A 84 30.66 -28.54 -37.63
CA LYS A 84 31.71 -28.02 -36.75
C LYS A 84 31.58 -26.51 -36.49
N LYS A 85 31.23 -25.72 -37.49
CA LYS A 85 31.01 -24.28 -37.33
C LYS A 85 29.80 -23.98 -36.44
N LYS A 86 28.70 -24.72 -36.64
CA LYS A 86 27.50 -24.61 -35.78
C LYS A 86 27.81 -25.06 -34.36
N LEU A 87 28.53 -26.14 -34.17
CA LEU A 87 28.93 -26.62 -32.85
C LEU A 87 29.75 -25.59 -32.07
N LYS A 88 30.73 -24.97 -32.74
CA LYS A 88 31.53 -23.90 -32.14
C LYS A 88 30.67 -22.71 -31.69
N ASN A 89 29.69 -22.31 -32.52
CA ASN A 89 28.77 -21.23 -32.20
C ASN A 89 27.90 -21.58 -30.97
N ILE A 90 27.38 -22.81 -30.89
CA ILE A 90 26.59 -23.27 -29.74
C ILE A 90 27.47 -23.32 -28.48
N GLU A 91 28.71 -23.72 -28.56
CA GLU A 91 29.65 -23.76 -27.45
C GLU A 91 29.99 -22.34 -26.95
N GLU A 92 30.11 -21.37 -27.86
CA GLU A 92 30.25 -19.94 -27.49
C GLU A 92 29.01 -19.40 -26.82
N GLN A 93 27.82 -19.76 -27.31
CA GLN A 93 26.55 -19.37 -26.67
C GLN A 93 26.37 -20.05 -25.31
N LEU A 94 26.81 -21.27 -25.10
CA LEU A 94 26.77 -21.95 -23.81
C LEU A 94 27.74 -21.32 -22.79
N LYS A 95 28.85 -20.73 -23.23
CA LYS A 95 29.76 -19.97 -22.36
C LYS A 95 29.12 -18.64 -21.89
N ASN A 96 28.34 -18.02 -22.75
CA ASN A 96 27.67 -16.75 -22.45
C ASN A 96 26.24 -16.76 -23.03
N PRO A 97 25.33 -17.54 -22.41
CA PRO A 97 24.01 -17.76 -22.99
C PRO A 97 23.18 -16.47 -23.00
N PRO A 98 22.31 -16.29 -24.03
CA PRO A 98 21.46 -15.12 -24.16
C PRO A 98 20.29 -15.19 -23.16
N LEU A 99 20.62 -15.13 -21.88
CA LEU A 99 19.63 -15.24 -20.80
C LEU A 99 18.80 -13.96 -20.66
N PHE A 100 17.52 -14.13 -20.38
CA PHE A 100 16.65 -13.04 -19.99
C PHE A 100 17.03 -12.54 -18.58
N LYS A 101 17.20 -11.23 -18.43
CA LYS A 101 17.67 -10.62 -17.17
C LYS A 101 16.51 -10.07 -16.36
N GLY A 102 16.45 -10.40 -15.07
CA GLY A 102 15.64 -9.74 -14.07
C GLY A 102 16.50 -8.76 -13.28
N LEU A 103 16.09 -7.51 -13.23
CA LEU A 103 16.61 -6.51 -12.29
C LEU A 103 15.58 -6.33 -11.19
N TYR A 104 16.01 -6.39 -9.94
CA TYR A 104 15.13 -6.31 -8.78
C TYR A 104 15.53 -5.10 -7.93
N GLY A 105 14.55 -4.26 -7.68
CA GLY A 105 14.70 -3.07 -6.86
C GLY A 105 13.43 -2.80 -6.08
N THR A 106 13.51 -1.92 -5.11
CA THR A 106 12.36 -1.46 -4.32
C THR A 106 12.34 0.05 -4.36
N GLU A 107 11.17 0.60 -4.65
CA GLU A 107 10.91 2.01 -4.43
C GLU A 107 10.59 2.18 -2.95
N LEU A 108 11.42 2.92 -2.23
CA LEU A 108 11.26 3.18 -0.81
C LEU A 108 10.79 4.61 -0.60
N THR A 109 9.89 4.79 0.36
CA THR A 109 9.55 6.12 0.84
C THR A 109 10.58 6.55 1.89
N LEU A 110 11.35 7.59 1.58
CA LEU A 110 12.22 8.21 2.57
C LEU A 110 11.37 9.09 3.46
N VAL A 111 11.32 8.76 4.74
CA VAL A 111 10.68 9.57 5.77
C VAL A 111 11.73 10.35 6.55
N ASN A 112 11.36 11.54 7.01
CA ASN A 112 12.18 12.33 7.89
C ASN A 112 11.92 11.90 9.34
N ASP A 113 12.94 11.43 10.04
CA ASP A 113 12.86 11.02 11.45
C ASP A 113 12.59 12.21 12.40
N TYR A 114 12.67 13.43 11.89
CA TYR A 114 12.43 14.66 12.67
C TYR A 114 10.99 15.19 12.53
N VAL A 115 10.04 14.36 12.11
CA VAL A 115 8.63 14.73 12.14
C VAL A 115 8.14 14.63 13.58
N ASP A 116 7.71 15.75 14.13
CA ASP A 116 7.08 15.78 15.44
C ASP A 116 5.83 14.89 15.43
N ILE A 117 5.86 13.80 16.19
CA ILE A 117 4.71 12.92 16.39
C ILE A 117 3.72 13.45 17.41
N VAL A 118 4.11 14.51 18.11
CA VAL A 118 3.32 15.16 19.14
C VAL A 118 3.11 16.63 18.77
N ILE A 119 1.86 17.05 18.73
CA ILE A 119 1.46 18.45 18.56
C ILE A 119 1.26 19.06 19.93
N ARG A 120 1.88 20.22 20.22
CA ARG A 120 1.85 20.89 21.52
C ARG A 120 2.27 19.95 22.67
N PRO A 121 3.52 19.46 22.67
CA PRO A 121 4.00 18.50 23.67
C PRO A 121 3.88 19.08 25.08
N THR A 122 3.57 18.20 26.03
CA THR A 122 3.49 18.52 27.46
C THR A 122 4.36 17.53 28.24
N ASP A 123 4.71 17.90 29.47
CA ASP A 123 5.48 17.03 30.38
C ASP A 123 4.58 16.05 31.17
N LEU A 124 3.39 15.74 30.66
CA LEU A 124 2.48 14.79 31.29
C LEU A 124 3.06 13.37 31.26
N PRO A 125 3.09 12.68 32.40
CA PRO A 125 3.53 11.30 32.45
C PRO A 125 2.51 10.39 31.75
N LEU A 126 2.98 9.31 31.12
CA LEU A 126 2.07 8.31 30.53
C LEU A 126 1.29 7.54 31.62
N GLU A 127 1.97 7.23 32.73
CA GLU A 127 1.33 6.58 33.88
C GLU A 127 0.44 7.56 34.65
N GLY A 128 -0.75 7.13 34.95
CA GLY A 128 -1.75 7.93 35.71
C GLY A 128 -2.46 9.00 34.89
N THR A 129 -2.03 9.32 33.69
CA THR A 129 -2.73 10.27 32.79
C THR A 129 -3.84 9.54 32.02
N GLU A 130 -5.03 10.15 31.99
CA GLU A 130 -6.12 9.71 31.12
C GLU A 130 -5.95 10.32 29.73
N PHE A 131 -5.89 9.47 28.70
CA PHE A 131 -5.83 9.86 27.30
C PHE A 131 -7.16 9.57 26.61
N VAL A 132 -7.56 10.42 25.69
CA VAL A 132 -8.68 10.15 24.78
C VAL A 132 -8.13 9.76 23.43
N VAL A 133 -8.34 8.51 23.03
CA VAL A 133 -8.06 8.02 21.67
C VAL A 133 -9.34 8.14 20.87
N PHE A 134 -9.31 8.86 19.74
CA PHE A 134 -10.50 9.12 18.95
C PHE A 134 -10.22 9.05 17.47
N ASP A 135 -11.28 8.89 16.70
CA ASP A 135 -11.32 8.85 15.26
C ASP A 135 -12.62 9.50 14.78
N THR A 136 -12.61 10.07 13.58
CA THR A 136 -13.79 10.74 13.01
C THR A 136 -14.10 10.24 11.62
N GLU A 137 -15.37 9.95 11.34
CA GLU A 137 -15.87 9.76 9.99
C GLU A 137 -16.49 11.06 9.48
N THR A 138 -16.30 11.35 8.20
CA THR A 138 -16.63 12.66 7.62
C THR A 138 -17.26 12.54 6.23
N THR A 139 -17.95 13.58 5.77
CA THR A 139 -18.54 13.62 4.42
C THR A 139 -17.51 13.79 3.30
N GLY A 140 -16.24 14.00 3.63
CA GLY A 140 -15.14 14.17 2.68
C GLY A 140 -13.81 14.36 3.39
N PHE A 141 -12.76 14.63 2.61
CA PHE A 141 -11.37 14.65 3.12
C PHE A 141 -10.81 16.05 3.38
N HIS A 142 -11.64 17.08 3.33
CA HIS A 142 -11.19 18.48 3.38
C HIS A 142 -12.03 19.34 4.32
N ALA A 143 -11.59 19.46 5.56
CA ALA A 143 -12.22 20.38 6.54
C ALA A 143 -12.42 21.80 5.97
N ALA A 144 -11.46 22.32 5.21
CA ALA A 144 -11.52 23.64 4.59
C ALA A 144 -12.58 23.81 3.48
N LEU A 145 -13.20 22.72 3.00
CA LEU A 145 -14.20 22.72 1.91
C LEU A 145 -15.63 22.47 2.42
N ASN A 146 -15.88 22.70 3.70
CA ASN A 146 -17.16 22.49 4.40
C ASN A 146 -17.60 21.01 4.49
N ASP A 147 -16.65 20.07 4.51
CA ASP A 147 -16.96 18.71 4.91
C ASP A 147 -17.32 18.70 6.40
N SER A 148 -18.27 17.85 6.79
CA SER A 148 -18.77 17.75 8.16
C SER A 148 -18.44 16.37 8.72
N MET A 149 -18.28 16.29 10.04
CA MET A 149 -18.23 15.01 10.74
C MET A 149 -19.60 14.32 10.66
N ILE A 150 -19.57 13.00 10.51
CA ILE A 150 -20.77 12.13 10.51
C ILE A 150 -20.73 11.09 11.62
N GLU A 151 -19.57 10.89 12.24
CA GLU A 151 -19.40 10.06 13.44
C GLU A 151 -18.17 10.53 14.22
N ILE A 152 -18.21 10.39 15.53
CA ILE A 152 -17.05 10.48 16.43
C ILE A 152 -17.04 9.22 17.29
N GLY A 153 -16.01 8.39 17.11
CA GLY A 153 -15.72 7.26 17.96
C GLY A 153 -14.53 7.56 18.87
N ALA A 154 -14.65 7.32 20.20
CA ALA A 154 -13.57 7.57 21.12
C ALA A 154 -13.56 6.65 22.33
N VAL A 155 -12.38 6.51 22.94
CA VAL A 155 -12.21 5.80 24.21
C VAL A 155 -11.32 6.60 25.15
N LYS A 156 -11.63 6.59 26.43
CA LYS A 156 -10.74 7.03 27.49
C LYS A 156 -9.87 5.89 27.94
N ILE A 157 -8.56 6.11 27.92
CA ILE A 157 -7.56 5.10 28.33
C ILE A 157 -6.72 5.66 29.44
N LYS A 158 -6.61 4.92 30.54
CA LYS A 158 -5.71 5.20 31.65
C LYS A 158 -4.99 3.95 32.08
N ASP A 159 -3.68 4.04 32.26
CA ASP A 159 -2.83 2.90 32.67
C ASP A 159 -3.03 1.62 31.84
N GLY A 160 -3.29 1.78 30.54
CA GLY A 160 -3.53 0.71 29.59
C GLY A 160 -4.93 0.08 29.65
N MET A 161 -5.85 0.64 30.44
CA MET A 161 -7.24 0.18 30.56
C MET A 161 -8.20 1.18 29.93
N ILE A 162 -9.21 0.68 29.21
CA ILE A 162 -10.31 1.51 28.72
C ILE A 162 -11.26 1.75 29.90
N GLU A 163 -11.42 3.02 30.27
CA GLU A 163 -12.29 3.44 31.36
C GLU A 163 -13.67 3.89 30.88
N ASP A 164 -13.75 4.50 29.68
CA ASP A 164 -15.02 5.00 29.14
C ASP A 164 -14.99 4.96 27.61
N ARG A 165 -16.17 5.05 27.00
CA ARG A 165 -16.37 5.01 25.53
C ARG A 165 -17.33 6.11 25.12
N PHE A 166 -17.06 6.69 23.97
CA PHE A 166 -17.92 7.65 23.30
C PHE A 166 -18.11 7.16 21.85
N ASP A 167 -19.36 7.14 21.42
CA ASP A 167 -19.72 6.72 20.05
C ASP A 167 -20.98 7.49 19.67
N LEU A 168 -20.85 8.39 18.69
CA LEU A 168 -21.93 9.31 18.34
C LEU A 168 -21.97 9.55 16.84
N LEU A 169 -23.07 9.11 16.22
CA LEU A 169 -23.43 9.50 14.85
C LEU A 169 -23.87 10.96 14.82
N ILE A 170 -23.59 11.64 13.72
CA ILE A 170 -23.81 13.09 13.53
C ILE A 170 -24.59 13.31 12.25
N ASN A 171 -25.65 14.11 12.33
CA ASN A 171 -26.38 14.55 11.16
C ASN A 171 -25.67 15.75 10.49
N PRO A 172 -25.10 15.60 9.28
CA PRO A 172 -24.44 16.71 8.58
C PRO A 172 -25.42 17.75 8.05
N GLY A 173 -26.74 17.45 8.03
CA GLY A 173 -27.77 18.31 7.48
C GLY A 173 -27.89 18.28 5.96
N TYR A 174 -27.15 17.43 5.28
CA TYR A 174 -27.17 17.21 3.82
C TYR A 174 -26.81 15.77 3.47
N HIS A 175 -27.02 15.39 2.22
CA HIS A 175 -26.78 14.04 1.71
C HIS A 175 -25.30 13.63 1.81
N ILE A 176 -25.03 12.46 2.39
CA ILE A 176 -23.69 11.86 2.47
C ILE A 176 -23.32 11.30 1.08
N PRO A 177 -22.18 11.70 0.50
CA PRO A 177 -21.77 11.20 -0.81
C PRO A 177 -21.65 9.66 -0.84
N GLU A 178 -22.11 9.03 -1.93
CA GLU A 178 -22.06 7.55 -2.07
C GLU A 178 -20.65 6.97 -1.85
N VAL A 179 -19.59 7.69 -2.24
CA VAL A 179 -18.22 7.25 -2.03
C VAL A 179 -17.87 7.16 -0.54
N ILE A 180 -18.44 8.05 0.27
CA ILE A 180 -18.25 8.05 1.72
C ILE A 180 -19.10 6.94 2.34
N THR A 181 -20.37 6.82 1.97
CA THR A 181 -21.20 5.70 2.43
C THR A 181 -20.56 4.33 2.11
N ASN A 182 -19.97 4.18 0.92
CA ASN A 182 -19.27 2.94 0.56
C ASN A 182 -17.96 2.71 1.35
N LEU A 183 -17.37 3.75 1.92
CA LEU A 183 -16.14 3.67 2.72
C LEU A 183 -16.42 3.40 4.19
N THR A 184 -17.45 4.06 4.74
CA THR A 184 -17.76 4.09 6.19
C THR A 184 -18.93 3.21 6.57
N ASP A 185 -19.73 2.76 5.60
CA ASP A 185 -21.04 2.12 5.78
C ASP A 185 -22.11 3.02 6.43
N ILE A 186 -21.81 4.32 6.67
CA ILE A 186 -22.76 5.27 7.26
C ILE A 186 -23.67 5.81 6.16
N THR A 187 -24.98 5.72 6.40
CA THR A 187 -26.03 6.16 5.47
C THR A 187 -26.80 7.34 6.03
N ASP A 188 -27.48 8.10 5.13
CA ASP A 188 -28.36 9.19 5.53
C ASP A 188 -29.44 8.74 6.54
N ASP A 189 -29.97 7.52 6.38
CA ASP A 189 -30.97 6.97 7.29
C ASP A 189 -30.44 6.74 8.71
N MET A 190 -29.14 6.42 8.85
CA MET A 190 -28.52 6.21 10.15
C MET A 190 -28.36 7.52 10.93
N VAL A 191 -28.06 8.60 10.22
CA VAL A 191 -27.78 9.93 10.85
C VAL A 191 -28.97 10.86 10.94
N LYS A 192 -30.11 10.54 10.32
CA LYS A 192 -31.26 11.46 10.20
C LYS A 192 -31.80 11.98 11.54
N ASP A 193 -31.80 11.12 12.57
CA ASP A 193 -32.28 11.43 13.90
C ASP A 193 -31.14 11.72 14.90
N ALA A 194 -29.88 11.73 14.42
CA ALA A 194 -28.70 12.04 15.19
C ALA A 194 -28.61 13.57 15.48
N PRO A 195 -27.88 13.98 16.53
CA PRO A 195 -27.61 15.39 16.78
C PRO A 195 -26.89 16.04 15.60
N ASN A 196 -27.06 17.34 15.44
CA ASN A 196 -26.29 18.09 14.46
C ASN A 196 -24.82 18.25 14.92
N GLU A 197 -23.96 18.70 13.99
CA GLU A 197 -22.51 18.82 14.23
C GLU A 197 -22.18 19.73 15.42
N GLU A 198 -22.96 20.81 15.64
CA GLU A 198 -22.77 21.71 16.79
C GLU A 198 -23.03 21.01 18.13
N GLU A 199 -24.17 20.31 18.23
CA GLU A 199 -24.55 19.58 19.42
C GLU A 199 -23.58 18.45 19.74
N ALA A 200 -23.24 17.65 18.73
CA ALA A 200 -22.27 16.56 18.86
C ALA A 200 -20.87 17.04 19.27
N THR A 201 -20.39 18.14 18.67
CA THR A 201 -19.10 18.73 19.03
C THR A 201 -19.10 19.20 20.50
N LYS A 202 -20.18 19.86 20.94
CA LYS A 202 -20.30 20.28 22.34
C LYS A 202 -20.30 19.12 23.33
N GLU A 203 -21.01 18.04 22.97
CA GLU A 203 -21.09 16.84 23.79
C GLU A 203 -19.71 16.18 23.88
N PHE A 204 -19.02 16.01 22.73
CA PHE A 204 -17.68 15.47 22.71
C PHE A 204 -16.68 16.30 23.52
N LEU A 205 -16.66 17.63 23.33
CA LEU A 205 -15.79 18.54 24.11
C LEU A 205 -16.05 18.45 25.61
N SER A 206 -17.32 18.30 26.02
CA SER A 206 -17.68 18.10 27.43
C SER A 206 -17.16 16.76 27.95
N TRP A 207 -17.24 15.71 27.14
CA TRP A 207 -16.81 14.38 27.53
C TRP A 207 -15.29 14.25 27.61
N ILE A 208 -14.51 14.81 26.65
CA ILE A 208 -13.05 14.77 26.69
C ILE A 208 -12.45 15.55 27.88
N GLY A 209 -13.11 16.64 28.30
CA GLY A 209 -12.60 17.51 29.36
C GLY A 209 -11.26 18.13 29.02
N GLU A 210 -10.23 17.86 29.85
CA GLU A 210 -8.85 18.34 29.64
C GLU A 210 -7.89 17.21 29.30
N SER A 211 -8.40 16.03 28.94
CA SER A 211 -7.58 14.88 28.61
C SER A 211 -6.83 15.09 27.27
N PRO A 212 -5.55 14.69 27.18
CA PRO A 212 -4.82 14.70 25.91
C PRO A 212 -5.50 13.84 24.86
N LEU A 213 -5.57 14.36 23.62
CA LEU A 213 -6.16 13.68 22.48
C LEU A 213 -5.12 12.89 21.69
N VAL A 214 -5.48 11.69 21.29
CA VAL A 214 -4.65 10.78 20.48
C VAL A 214 -5.47 10.31 19.27
N ALA A 215 -4.94 10.41 18.08
CA ALA A 215 -5.57 9.89 16.85
C ALA A 215 -4.53 9.38 15.86
N HIS A 216 -4.94 8.47 15.00
CA HIS A 216 -4.13 8.05 13.86
C HIS A 216 -4.23 9.12 12.76
N ASN A 217 -3.06 9.60 12.26
CA ASN A 217 -3.03 10.77 11.36
C ASN A 217 -3.80 11.97 11.95
N ALA A 218 -3.55 12.24 13.21
CA ALA A 218 -4.29 13.20 14.04
C ALA A 218 -4.48 14.60 13.41
N LYS A 219 -3.66 15.00 12.43
CA LYS A 219 -3.86 16.26 11.70
C LYS A 219 -5.22 16.33 11.03
N PHE A 220 -5.71 15.20 10.53
CA PHE A 220 -7.03 15.14 9.90
C PHE A 220 -8.14 15.34 10.92
N ASP A 221 -8.21 14.46 11.93
CA ASP A 221 -9.28 14.47 12.94
C ASP A 221 -9.29 15.77 13.76
N ILE A 222 -8.11 16.24 14.15
CA ILE A 222 -7.97 17.52 14.83
C ILE A 222 -8.45 18.67 13.93
N SER A 223 -8.12 18.67 12.64
CA SER A 223 -8.57 19.75 11.74
C SER A 223 -10.09 19.76 11.57
N MET A 224 -10.74 18.61 11.54
CA MET A 224 -12.20 18.49 11.48
C MET A 224 -12.84 19.02 12.77
N LEU A 225 -12.31 18.61 13.91
CA LEU A 225 -12.79 19.07 15.21
C LEU A 225 -12.57 20.59 15.40
N GLU A 226 -11.38 21.12 15.11
CA GLU A 226 -11.07 22.54 15.20
C GLU A 226 -11.94 23.38 14.24
N MET A 227 -12.23 22.86 13.03
CA MET A 227 -13.11 23.53 12.10
C MET A 227 -14.54 23.60 12.60
N ALA A 228 -15.09 22.51 13.15
CA ALA A 228 -16.40 22.52 13.80
C ALA A 228 -16.43 23.50 14.99
N MET A 229 -15.41 23.48 15.83
CA MET A 229 -15.30 24.42 16.95
C MET A 229 -15.27 25.88 16.48
N HIS A 230 -14.51 26.20 15.44
CA HIS A 230 -14.46 27.54 14.87
C HIS A 230 -15.81 27.95 14.28
N LYS A 231 -16.45 27.05 13.50
CA LYS A 231 -17.76 27.28 12.85
C LYS A 231 -18.85 27.65 13.86
N TYR A 232 -18.82 27.03 15.02
CA TYR A 232 -19.85 27.21 16.07
C TYR A 232 -19.38 28.05 17.28
N ASN A 233 -18.20 28.69 17.19
CA ASN A 233 -17.64 29.53 18.27
C ASN A 233 -17.49 28.81 19.63
N LEU A 234 -16.99 27.57 19.60
CA LEU A 234 -16.87 26.71 20.78
C LEU A 234 -15.52 26.85 21.51
N GLY A 235 -14.72 27.85 21.16
CA GLY A 235 -13.40 28.06 21.74
C GLY A 235 -12.27 27.37 20.98
N GLU A 236 -11.17 27.07 21.66
CA GLU A 236 -9.99 26.44 21.10
C GLU A 236 -9.63 25.19 21.91
N LEU A 237 -9.09 24.17 21.23
CA LEU A 237 -8.53 22.99 21.89
C LEU A 237 -7.30 23.37 22.72
N LYS A 238 -7.31 23.07 24.00
CA LYS A 238 -6.24 23.47 24.93
C LYS A 238 -5.10 22.47 25.00
N ILE A 239 -5.36 21.19 24.82
CA ILE A 239 -4.38 20.11 24.98
C ILE A 239 -4.45 19.18 23.77
N LEU A 240 -3.30 18.98 23.14
CA LEU A 240 -3.16 18.06 22.00
C LEU A 240 -1.92 17.21 22.19
N LEU A 241 -2.11 15.90 22.20
CA LEU A 241 -1.08 14.91 21.99
C LEU A 241 -1.50 14.14 20.75
N SER A 242 -0.78 14.27 19.64
CA SER A 242 -1.11 13.50 18.45
C SER A 242 -0.04 12.45 18.19
N ILE A 243 -0.46 11.26 17.83
CA ILE A 243 0.41 10.21 17.32
C ILE A 243 0.13 10.07 15.82
N LEU A 244 1.18 10.13 15.02
CA LEU A 244 1.14 9.90 13.58
C LEU A 244 0.86 8.43 13.25
#